data_23dc7a7174f8f2e95734c980c0742559
#
_entry.id   23dc7a7174f8f2e95734c980c0742559
#
_cell.length_a   1.000
_cell.length_b   1.000
_cell.length_c   1.000
_cell.angle_alpha   90.00
_cell.angle_beta   90.00
_cell.angle_gamma   90.00
#
_symmetry.space_group_name_H-M   'P 1'
#
loop_
_entity.id
_entity.type
_entity.pdbx_description
1 polymer ?
#
loop_
_entity_poly.entity_id
_entity_poly.type
_entity_poly.pdbx_seq_one_letter_code
_entity_poly.pdbx_strand_id
1 'polypeptide(L)'
;MGFLTGAALQFISSWLGMENLSSLWESFSLTESEGSKFQVDDNGLEGKFLLAATFFTGRVLNIEAITRTFKTLWHTKKGFEARDMGDHRVLFIFYAQSDVDRVLEGEPWSFDKALVALKRIRHQTEMKGLVSDSAYFFIQVHDLPIGSLKLRVAKDIVSVAGEVVNMGEAEEDYEGSHFKRVRVRIDITKLLCRGRKIGLRDGEEGWASF
;
A
#
# COMPACT_ATOMS: atom_id res chain seq x y z
N MET A 1 -31.96 -53.21 -33.57
CA MET A 1 -31.95 -52.01 -34.43
C MET A 1 -32.21 -50.82 -33.51
N GLY A 2 -31.21 -50.09 -33.18
CA GLY A 2 -31.30 -48.94 -32.28
C GLY A 2 -30.17 -47.99 -32.61
N PHE A 3 -30.56 -46.84 -33.10
CA PHE A 3 -29.71 -45.73 -33.48
C PHE A 3 -28.93 -45.22 -32.27
N LEU A 4 -27.62 -45.36 -32.29
CA LEU A 4 -26.75 -44.58 -31.47
C LEU A 4 -26.30 -43.36 -32.28
N THR A 5 -26.94 -42.32 -31.99
CA THR A 5 -27.00 -41.02 -32.61
C THR A 5 -25.73 -40.21 -32.42
N GLY A 6 -25.46 -39.33 -33.37
CA GLY A 6 -24.31 -38.48 -33.57
C GLY A 6 -23.76 -37.64 -32.41
N ALA A 7 -24.41 -37.67 -31.25
CA ALA A 7 -23.94 -36.94 -30.04
C ALA A 7 -22.70 -37.58 -29.41
N ALA A 8 -22.55 -38.94 -29.49
CA ALA A 8 -21.40 -39.65 -28.95
C ALA A 8 -20.11 -39.41 -29.76
N LEU A 9 -20.26 -39.28 -31.10
CA LEU A 9 -19.13 -38.97 -31.99
C LEU A 9 -18.63 -37.52 -31.83
N GLN A 10 -19.51 -36.59 -31.49
CA GLN A 10 -19.13 -35.20 -31.25
C GLN A 10 -18.39 -35.02 -29.92
N PHE A 11 -18.73 -35.82 -28.90
CA PHE A 11 -17.99 -35.81 -27.62
C PHE A 11 -16.59 -36.44 -27.77
N ILE A 12 -16.45 -37.48 -28.57
CA ILE A 12 -15.16 -38.13 -28.81
C ILE A 12 -14.22 -37.25 -29.63
N SER A 13 -14.75 -36.47 -30.58
CA SER A 13 -13.92 -35.55 -31.38
C SER A 13 -13.44 -34.34 -30.56
N SER A 14 -14.22 -33.88 -29.55
CA SER A 14 -13.78 -32.82 -28.64
C SER A 14 -12.71 -33.32 -27.64
N TRP A 15 -12.76 -34.60 -27.25
CA TRP A 15 -11.78 -35.19 -26.36
C TRP A 15 -10.42 -35.44 -27.06
N LEU A 16 -10.46 -35.88 -28.33
CA LEU A 16 -9.24 -36.01 -29.17
C LEU A 16 -8.56 -34.64 -29.43
N GLY A 17 -9.31 -33.56 -29.48
CA GLY A 17 -8.76 -32.21 -29.60
C GLY A 17 -8.04 -31.72 -28.33
N MET A 18 -8.50 -32.12 -27.14
CA MET A 18 -7.87 -31.80 -25.87
C MET A 18 -6.57 -32.61 -25.62
N GLU A 19 -6.54 -33.87 -26.00
CA GLU A 19 -5.31 -34.69 -25.91
C GLU A 19 -4.21 -34.15 -26.84
N ASN A 20 -4.58 -33.66 -28.02
CA ASN A 20 -3.63 -33.01 -28.92
C ASN A 20 -3.08 -31.68 -28.40
N LEU A 21 -3.88 -30.92 -27.68
CA LEU A 21 -3.42 -29.68 -27.00
C LEU A 21 -2.48 -30.00 -25.85
N SER A 22 -2.77 -31.03 -25.04
CA SER A 22 -1.88 -31.42 -23.93
C SER A 22 -0.53 -31.89 -24.44
N SER A 23 -0.49 -32.72 -25.51
CA SER A 23 0.76 -33.17 -26.10
C SER A 23 1.54 -32.06 -26.79
N LEU A 24 0.85 -31.03 -27.34
CA LEU A 24 1.47 -29.84 -27.87
C LEU A 24 2.10 -28.98 -26.73
N TRP A 25 1.45 -28.87 -25.56
CA TRP A 25 2.05 -28.18 -24.40
C TRP A 25 3.25 -28.96 -23.83
N GLU A 26 3.24 -30.29 -23.80
CA GLU A 26 4.37 -31.09 -23.35
C GLU A 26 5.57 -31.02 -24.32
N SER A 27 5.33 -30.72 -25.59
CA SER A 27 6.40 -30.50 -26.59
C SER A 27 7.01 -29.08 -26.55
N PHE A 28 6.43 -28.12 -25.76
CA PHE A 28 6.99 -26.82 -25.51
C PHE A 28 8.13 -26.92 -24.49
N SER A 29 9.21 -27.55 -24.86
CA SER A 29 10.47 -27.46 -24.11
C SER A 29 11.24 -26.23 -24.56
N LEU A 30 11.80 -25.51 -23.59
CA LEU A 30 12.72 -24.40 -23.88
C LEU A 30 13.89 -24.95 -24.74
N THR A 31 14.23 -24.22 -25.79
CA THR A 31 15.44 -24.52 -26.56
C THR A 31 16.67 -24.35 -25.65
N GLU A 32 17.80 -24.96 -26.00
CA GLU A 32 19.03 -24.82 -25.22
C GLU A 32 19.41 -23.34 -24.99
N SER A 33 19.14 -22.49 -25.98
CA SER A 33 19.39 -21.04 -25.90
C SER A 33 18.40 -20.32 -24.96
N GLU A 34 17.15 -20.78 -24.86
CA GLU A 34 16.14 -20.22 -23.93
C GLU A 34 16.30 -20.75 -22.50
N GLY A 35 16.79 -21.99 -22.35
CA GLY A 35 17.05 -22.62 -21.05
C GLY A 35 18.33 -22.14 -20.37
N SER A 36 19.22 -21.47 -21.09
CA SER A 36 20.45 -20.91 -20.52
C SER A 36 20.12 -19.69 -19.64
N LYS A 37 20.48 -19.75 -18.35
CA LYS A 37 20.28 -18.63 -17.43
C LYS A 37 21.24 -17.49 -17.77
N PHE A 38 20.71 -16.41 -18.30
CA PHE A 38 21.46 -15.15 -18.38
C PHE A 38 21.37 -14.45 -17.02
N GLN A 39 22.48 -14.21 -16.35
CA GLN A 39 22.56 -13.41 -15.14
C GLN A 39 22.46 -11.94 -15.52
N VAL A 40 21.36 -11.30 -15.12
CA VAL A 40 21.23 -9.84 -15.22
C VAL A 40 21.84 -9.25 -13.95
N ASP A 41 22.93 -8.52 -14.10
CA ASP A 41 23.53 -7.75 -13.01
C ASP A 41 22.64 -6.55 -12.69
N ASP A 42 22.03 -6.55 -11.51
CA ASP A 42 21.16 -5.44 -11.01
C ASP A 42 22.00 -4.32 -10.37
N ASN A 43 23.23 -4.13 -10.85
CA ASN A 43 24.20 -3.15 -10.30
C ASN A 43 23.76 -1.68 -10.51
N GLY A 44 22.71 -1.43 -11.30
CA GLY A 44 22.22 -0.08 -11.57
C GLY A 44 21.52 0.60 -10.38
N LEU A 45 21.16 -0.16 -9.34
CA LEU A 45 20.47 0.34 -8.14
C LEU A 45 21.30 0.26 -6.87
N GLU A 46 22.56 -0.15 -6.98
CA GLU A 46 23.49 -0.22 -5.85
C GLU A 46 23.67 1.16 -5.20
N GLY A 47 23.55 1.22 -3.87
CA GLY A 47 23.62 2.47 -3.11
C GLY A 47 22.41 3.39 -3.24
N LYS A 48 21.33 2.93 -3.89
CA LYS A 48 20.06 3.66 -4.01
C LYS A 48 18.99 3.08 -3.07
N PHE A 49 18.02 3.91 -2.70
CA PHE A 49 16.95 3.55 -1.78
C PHE A 49 15.62 3.56 -2.52
N LEU A 50 14.90 2.45 -2.48
CA LEU A 50 13.70 2.25 -3.27
C LEU A 50 12.45 2.42 -2.42
N LEU A 51 11.50 3.21 -2.94
CA LEU A 51 10.21 3.44 -2.34
C LEU A 51 9.12 3.15 -3.38
N ALA A 52 8.34 2.13 -3.14
CA ALA A 52 7.19 1.78 -3.95
C ALA A 52 6.00 2.62 -3.53
N ALA A 53 5.26 3.17 -4.50
CA ALA A 53 4.05 3.92 -4.27
C ALA A 53 2.88 3.28 -5.03
N THR A 54 1.74 3.15 -4.35
CA THR A 54 0.47 2.77 -4.97
C THR A 54 -0.48 3.96 -4.90
N PHE A 55 -0.99 4.37 -6.05
CA PHE A 55 -1.94 5.48 -6.18
C PHE A 55 -3.36 4.92 -6.25
N PHE A 56 -4.18 5.24 -5.26
CA PHE A 56 -5.58 4.78 -5.20
C PHE A 56 -6.49 5.66 -6.05
N THR A 57 -6.28 5.62 -7.36
CA THR A 57 -7.00 6.40 -8.36
C THR A 57 -7.40 5.54 -9.56
N GLY A 58 -8.52 5.88 -10.21
CA GLY A 58 -8.88 5.29 -11.51
C GLY A 58 -8.33 6.08 -12.71
N ARG A 59 -7.56 7.16 -12.48
CA ARG A 59 -7.02 8.01 -13.55
C ARG A 59 -5.65 7.52 -13.98
N VAL A 60 -5.32 7.72 -15.25
CA VAL A 60 -3.96 7.47 -15.78
C VAL A 60 -2.95 8.37 -15.06
N LEU A 61 -1.86 7.80 -14.62
CA LEU A 61 -0.80 8.53 -13.92
C LEU A 61 0.06 9.32 -14.93
N ASN A 62 0.32 10.58 -14.61
CA ASN A 62 1.31 11.37 -15.31
C ASN A 62 2.57 11.49 -14.46
N ILE A 63 3.61 10.77 -14.83
CA ILE A 63 4.86 10.67 -14.07
C ILE A 63 5.58 12.02 -13.94
N GLU A 64 5.51 12.87 -14.96
CA GLU A 64 6.12 14.21 -14.91
C GLU A 64 5.40 15.09 -13.87
N ALA A 65 4.06 15.06 -13.87
CA ALA A 65 3.25 15.80 -12.90
C ALA A 65 3.50 15.29 -11.48
N ILE A 66 3.53 13.95 -11.27
CA ILE A 66 3.85 13.30 -10.00
C ILE A 66 5.23 13.75 -9.52
N THR A 67 6.24 13.62 -10.37
CA THR A 67 7.62 14.00 -10.03
C THR A 67 7.72 15.46 -9.63
N ARG A 68 7.11 16.37 -10.38
CA ARG A 68 7.12 17.80 -10.08
C ARG A 68 6.44 18.10 -8.75
N THR A 69 5.26 17.51 -8.50
CA THR A 69 4.51 17.70 -7.26
C THR A 69 5.31 17.23 -6.06
N PHE A 70 5.82 16.00 -6.10
CA PHE A 70 6.54 15.45 -4.95
C PHE A 70 7.94 16.03 -4.75
N LYS A 71 8.61 16.53 -5.81
CA LYS A 71 9.83 17.33 -5.63
C LYS A 71 9.58 18.57 -4.77
N THR A 72 8.43 19.21 -4.97
CA THR A 72 8.04 20.39 -4.17
C THR A 72 7.64 20.02 -2.75
N LEU A 73 6.92 18.90 -2.56
CA LEU A 73 6.38 18.51 -1.24
C LEU A 73 7.42 17.84 -0.34
N TRP A 74 8.27 16.98 -0.89
CA TRP A 74 9.18 16.16 -0.09
C TRP A 74 10.48 16.86 0.28
N HIS A 75 10.83 17.97 -0.38
CA HIS A 75 12.05 18.76 -0.09
C HIS A 75 13.30 17.89 0.08
N THR A 76 13.50 16.94 -0.83
CA THR A 76 14.61 15.99 -0.77
C THR A 76 15.96 16.68 -0.96
N LYS A 77 16.98 16.27 -0.18
CA LYS A 77 18.34 16.85 -0.25
C LYS A 77 19.08 16.43 -1.51
N LYS A 78 18.96 15.15 -1.90
CA LYS A 78 19.65 14.58 -3.06
C LYS A 78 18.72 14.31 -4.25
N GLY A 79 17.42 14.54 -4.06
CA GLY A 79 16.42 14.28 -5.10
C GLY A 79 16.06 12.80 -5.24
N PHE A 80 15.24 12.52 -6.24
CA PHE A 80 14.78 11.18 -6.59
C PHE A 80 14.42 11.11 -8.07
N GLU A 81 14.38 9.90 -8.61
CA GLU A 81 13.76 9.54 -9.89
C GLU A 81 12.43 8.84 -9.65
N ALA A 82 11.47 9.01 -10.59
CA ALA A 82 10.20 8.30 -10.57
C ALA A 82 10.07 7.46 -11.85
N ARG A 83 9.66 6.19 -11.71
CA ARG A 83 9.44 5.27 -12.83
C ARG A 83 8.05 4.68 -12.74
N ASP A 84 7.31 4.70 -13.85
CA ASP A 84 6.03 4.03 -13.97
C ASP A 84 6.25 2.50 -13.97
N MET A 85 5.53 1.81 -13.11
CA MET A 85 5.57 0.35 -13.00
C MET A 85 4.27 -0.31 -13.47
N GLY A 86 3.34 0.48 -14.02
CA GLY A 86 2.00 0.04 -14.38
C GLY A 86 1.08 -0.14 -13.17
N ASP A 87 -0.20 -0.44 -13.43
CA ASP A 87 -1.22 -0.71 -12.40
C ASP A 87 -1.26 0.36 -11.29
N HIS A 88 -1.16 1.64 -11.64
CA HIS A 88 -1.14 2.77 -10.70
C HIS A 88 -0.02 2.70 -9.66
N ARG A 89 1.09 2.06 -10.01
CA ARG A 89 2.29 1.93 -9.16
C ARG A 89 3.45 2.71 -9.75
N VAL A 90 4.15 3.42 -8.87
CA VAL A 90 5.34 4.19 -9.21
C VAL A 90 6.49 3.76 -8.30
N LEU A 91 7.66 3.53 -8.89
CA LEU A 91 8.89 3.31 -8.17
C LEU A 91 9.65 4.64 -8.05
N PHE A 92 9.85 5.10 -6.81
CA PHE A 92 10.72 6.21 -6.51
C PHE A 92 12.11 5.70 -6.10
N ILE A 93 13.14 6.22 -6.73
CA ILE A 93 14.53 5.85 -6.52
C ILE A 93 15.25 7.04 -5.91
N PHE A 94 15.61 6.94 -4.64
CA PHE A 94 16.27 7.99 -3.87
C PHE A 94 17.78 7.75 -3.78
N TYR A 95 18.52 8.85 -3.63
CA TYR A 95 20.00 8.85 -3.49
C TYR A 95 20.46 9.05 -2.04
N ALA A 96 19.52 9.20 -1.10
CA ALA A 96 19.82 9.28 0.32
C ALA A 96 18.72 8.60 1.15
N GLN A 97 19.14 7.77 2.12
CA GLN A 97 18.22 7.11 3.04
C GLN A 97 17.42 8.12 3.87
N SER A 98 18.06 9.18 4.34
CA SER A 98 17.41 10.24 5.12
C SER A 98 16.25 10.92 4.39
N ASP A 99 16.29 10.95 3.04
CA ASP A 99 15.19 11.50 2.25
C ASP A 99 14.01 10.53 2.24
N VAL A 100 14.25 9.21 2.13
CA VAL A 100 13.21 8.18 2.24
C VAL A 100 12.56 8.19 3.62
N ASP A 101 13.38 8.26 4.68
CA ASP A 101 12.89 8.28 6.07
C ASP A 101 11.95 9.48 6.29
N ARG A 102 12.37 10.67 5.86
CA ARG A 102 11.54 11.89 5.94
C ARG A 102 10.22 11.76 5.16
N VAL A 103 10.27 11.16 3.97
CA VAL A 103 9.07 10.96 3.15
C VAL A 103 8.08 10.02 3.85
N LEU A 104 8.57 8.93 4.45
CA LEU A 104 7.74 7.99 5.21
C LEU A 104 7.20 8.58 6.52
N GLU A 105 7.99 9.40 7.20
CA GLU A 105 7.53 10.13 8.39
C GLU A 105 6.43 11.14 8.07
N GLY A 106 6.47 11.72 6.88
CA GLY A 106 5.49 12.71 6.41
C GLY A 106 4.15 12.14 5.94
N GLU A 107 3.96 10.81 5.92
CA GLU A 107 2.67 10.21 5.52
C GLU A 107 1.52 10.67 6.43
N PRO A 108 0.28 10.76 5.89
CA PRO A 108 -0.17 10.28 4.58
C PRO A 108 0.10 11.28 3.45
N TRP A 109 0.38 10.75 2.26
CA TRP A 109 0.51 11.56 1.06
C TRP A 109 -0.71 11.42 0.16
N SER A 110 -1.01 12.46 -0.59
CA SER A 110 -2.04 12.44 -1.61
C SER A 110 -1.56 13.08 -2.90
N PHE A 111 -2.10 12.61 -4.02
CA PHE A 111 -1.90 13.18 -5.35
C PHE A 111 -3.23 13.24 -6.07
N ASP A 112 -3.62 14.39 -6.58
CA ASP A 112 -4.92 14.63 -7.24
C ASP A 112 -6.11 14.11 -6.41
N LYS A 113 -6.10 14.38 -5.11
CA LYS A 113 -7.10 13.95 -4.11
C LYS A 113 -7.19 12.42 -3.88
N ALA A 114 -6.26 11.65 -4.45
CA ALA A 114 -6.18 10.22 -4.22
C ALA A 114 -5.07 9.91 -3.20
N LEU A 115 -5.31 8.92 -2.34
CA LEU A 115 -4.31 8.42 -1.40
C LEU A 115 -3.13 7.83 -2.16
N VAL A 116 -1.93 8.07 -1.66
CA VAL A 116 -0.69 7.44 -2.12
C VAL A 116 -0.11 6.66 -0.95
N ALA A 117 -0.22 5.34 -1.00
CA ALA A 117 0.39 4.46 0.00
C ALA A 117 1.83 4.16 -0.41
N LEU A 118 2.75 4.32 0.53
CA LEU A 118 4.17 4.12 0.32
C LEU A 118 4.66 2.85 1.03
N LYS A 119 5.61 2.17 0.40
CA LYS A 119 6.26 1.00 1.00
C LYS A 119 7.72 0.95 0.60
N ARG A 120 8.62 0.86 1.59
CA ARG A 120 10.04 0.61 1.32
C ARG A 120 10.20 -0.79 0.76
N ILE A 121 10.97 -0.90 -0.32
CA ILE A 121 11.36 -2.17 -0.93
C ILE A 121 12.88 -2.22 -1.09
N ARG A 122 13.42 -3.43 -1.18
CA ARG A 122 14.87 -3.66 -1.37
C ARG A 122 15.21 -3.85 -2.83
N HIS A 123 14.33 -4.54 -3.56
CA HIS A 123 14.53 -4.87 -4.97
C HIS A 123 13.32 -4.48 -5.79
N GLN A 124 13.54 -4.07 -7.03
CA GLN A 124 12.48 -3.70 -7.97
C GLN A 124 11.51 -4.86 -8.23
N THR A 125 11.97 -6.10 -8.13
CA THR A 125 11.15 -7.31 -8.31
C THR A 125 10.00 -7.42 -7.31
N GLU A 126 10.14 -6.80 -6.11
CA GLU A 126 9.08 -6.76 -5.10
C GLU A 126 7.84 -5.98 -5.56
N MET A 127 7.98 -5.11 -6.60
CA MET A 127 6.85 -4.38 -7.17
C MET A 127 5.76 -5.30 -7.75
N LYS A 128 6.12 -6.47 -8.30
CA LYS A 128 5.16 -7.39 -8.93
C LYS A 128 4.16 -7.98 -7.93
N GLY A 129 4.58 -8.18 -6.68
CA GLY A 129 3.73 -8.71 -5.60
C GLY A 129 3.36 -7.65 -4.56
N LEU A 130 3.53 -6.37 -4.88
CA LEU A 130 3.28 -5.31 -3.92
C LEU A 130 1.79 -5.25 -3.55
N VAL A 131 1.51 -5.49 -2.28
CA VAL A 131 0.19 -5.26 -1.68
C VAL A 131 0.29 -4.02 -0.81
N SER A 132 -0.54 -3.02 -1.12
CA SER A 132 -0.69 -1.81 -0.32
C SER A 132 -2.03 -1.89 0.41
N ASP A 133 -2.02 -2.53 1.56
CA ASP A 133 -3.17 -2.81 2.40
C ASP A 133 -3.30 -1.85 3.60
N SER A 134 -2.30 -1.03 3.83
CA SER A 134 -2.23 -0.13 4.97
C SER A 134 -1.59 1.21 4.61
N ALA A 135 -1.97 2.26 5.35
CA ALA A 135 -1.36 3.58 5.28
C ALA A 135 -1.36 4.25 6.65
N TYR A 136 -0.45 5.22 6.83
CA TYR A 136 -0.36 5.98 8.07
C TYR A 136 -1.24 7.22 7.99
N PHE A 137 -2.01 7.45 9.07
CA PHE A 137 -2.85 8.64 9.21
C PHE A 137 -2.65 9.26 10.58
N PHE A 138 -2.91 10.57 10.65
CA PHE A 138 -3.09 11.24 11.92
C PHE A 138 -4.59 11.31 12.25
N ILE A 139 -4.99 10.59 13.29
CA ILE A 139 -6.37 10.60 13.78
C ILE A 139 -6.49 11.65 14.88
N GLN A 140 -7.52 12.48 14.79
CA GLN A 140 -7.91 13.40 15.85
C GLN A 140 -8.98 12.74 16.69
N VAL A 141 -8.74 12.61 17.99
CA VAL A 141 -9.70 12.05 18.96
C VAL A 141 -10.42 13.20 19.65
N HIS A 142 -11.70 13.31 19.41
CA HIS A 142 -12.58 14.37 19.92
C HIS A 142 -13.51 13.85 21.02
N ASP A 143 -14.27 14.75 21.62
CA ASP A 143 -15.37 14.50 22.56
C ASP A 143 -14.92 13.75 23.85
N LEU A 144 -13.65 13.91 24.21
CA LEU A 144 -13.16 13.40 25.49
C LEU A 144 -13.45 14.39 26.62
N PRO A 145 -13.85 13.89 27.81
CA PRO A 145 -13.94 14.75 29.02
C PRO A 145 -12.60 15.44 29.29
N ILE A 146 -12.65 16.70 29.71
CA ILE A 146 -11.44 17.53 29.92
C ILE A 146 -10.42 16.81 30.83
N GLY A 147 -10.85 16.16 31.89
CA GLY A 147 -9.96 15.42 32.80
C GLY A 147 -9.32 14.16 32.19
N SER A 148 -9.86 13.67 31.04
CA SER A 148 -9.38 12.51 30.29
C SER A 148 -8.71 12.88 28.98
N LEU A 149 -8.58 14.15 28.67
CA LEU A 149 -7.97 14.68 27.44
C LEU A 149 -6.44 14.56 27.51
N LYS A 150 -5.94 13.33 27.61
CA LYS A 150 -4.52 12.97 27.67
C LYS A 150 -4.14 12.14 26.46
N LEU A 151 -2.93 12.32 25.95
CA LEU A 151 -2.42 11.59 24.78
C LEU A 151 -2.48 10.07 24.98
N ARG A 152 -2.14 9.57 26.18
CA ARG A 152 -2.23 8.14 26.51
C ARG A 152 -3.66 7.61 26.33
N VAL A 153 -4.66 8.34 26.86
CA VAL A 153 -6.08 7.95 26.75
C VAL A 153 -6.52 7.94 25.28
N ALA A 154 -6.12 8.94 24.51
CA ALA A 154 -6.40 9.01 23.07
C ALA A 154 -5.77 7.82 22.32
N LYS A 155 -4.52 7.43 22.64
CA LYS A 155 -3.86 6.24 22.06
C LYS A 155 -4.64 4.95 22.36
N ASP A 156 -5.06 4.77 23.61
CA ASP A 156 -5.84 3.59 24.02
C ASP A 156 -7.21 3.54 23.32
N ILE A 157 -7.85 4.69 23.13
CA ILE A 157 -9.15 4.77 22.45
C ILE A 157 -9.00 4.49 20.96
N VAL A 158 -8.02 5.08 20.28
CA VAL A 158 -7.87 4.99 18.83
C VAL A 158 -7.27 3.65 18.38
N SER A 159 -6.74 2.83 19.29
CA SER A 159 -6.18 1.51 18.99
C SER A 159 -7.16 0.55 18.28
N VAL A 160 -8.46 0.81 18.35
CA VAL A 160 -9.49 0.06 17.61
C VAL A 160 -9.49 0.37 16.11
N ALA A 161 -8.94 1.51 15.71
CA ALA A 161 -8.88 1.93 14.31
C ALA A 161 -7.66 1.38 13.58
N GLY A 162 -6.61 0.95 14.31
CA GLY A 162 -5.38 0.42 13.74
C GLY A 162 -4.22 0.37 14.73
N GLU A 163 -3.04 0.15 14.22
CA GLU A 163 -1.80 0.09 15.00
C GLU A 163 -1.32 1.50 15.35
N VAL A 164 -1.27 1.82 16.64
CA VAL A 164 -0.77 3.11 17.13
C VAL A 164 0.75 3.17 16.98
N VAL A 165 1.23 4.20 16.29
CA VAL A 165 2.65 4.44 16.07
C VAL A 165 3.16 5.47 17.04
N ASN A 166 4.16 5.12 17.86
CA ASN A 166 4.81 6.05 18.76
C ASN A 166 5.83 6.88 17.99
N MET A 167 5.71 8.19 18.02
CA MET A 167 6.62 9.12 17.36
C MET A 167 7.74 9.64 18.26
N GLY A 168 7.88 9.08 19.47
CA GLY A 168 8.88 9.50 20.45
C GLY A 168 8.63 10.94 20.94
N GLU A 169 9.71 11.71 21.10
CA GLU A 169 9.65 13.10 21.58
C GLU A 169 8.94 14.09 20.61
N ALA A 170 8.72 13.67 19.35
CA ALA A 170 7.98 14.46 18.35
C ALA A 170 6.44 14.45 18.56
N GLU A 171 5.94 13.70 19.57
CA GLU A 171 4.54 13.75 19.97
C GLU A 171 4.29 14.98 20.83
N GLU A 172 4.12 16.14 20.17
CA GLU A 172 3.70 17.34 20.86
C GLU A 172 2.26 17.18 21.35
N ASP A 173 2.12 17.08 22.66
CA ASP A 173 0.83 17.20 23.33
C ASP A 173 0.46 18.69 23.34
N TYR A 174 -0.21 19.16 22.28
CA TYR A 174 -0.66 20.55 22.20
C TYR A 174 -1.57 20.85 23.38
N GLU A 175 -1.01 21.47 24.41
CA GLU A 175 -1.76 21.97 25.55
C GLU A 175 -2.78 23.02 25.04
N GLY A 176 -4.05 22.88 25.42
CA GLY A 176 -5.13 23.79 25.05
C GLY A 176 -5.94 23.37 23.79
N SER A 177 -5.62 22.31 23.08
CA SER A 177 -6.48 21.81 22.01
C SER A 177 -7.64 20.97 22.53
N HIS A 178 -8.81 21.06 21.88
CA HIS A 178 -10.02 20.30 22.21
C HIS A 178 -9.96 18.83 21.74
N PHE A 179 -8.86 18.40 21.13
CA PHE A 179 -8.64 17.05 20.64
C PHE A 179 -7.18 16.62 20.85
N LYS A 180 -6.94 15.32 20.78
CA LYS A 180 -5.59 14.76 20.73
C LYS A 180 -5.35 14.11 19.37
N ARG A 181 -4.14 14.31 18.84
CA ARG A 181 -3.74 13.79 17.54
C ARG A 181 -2.82 12.60 17.72
N VAL A 182 -3.17 11.47 17.11
CA VAL A 182 -2.42 10.21 17.24
C VAL A 182 -2.10 9.68 15.86
N ARG A 183 -0.86 9.25 15.64
CA ARG A 183 -0.46 8.58 14.39
C ARG A 183 -0.83 7.11 14.45
N VAL A 184 -1.55 6.62 13.45
CA VAL A 184 -2.08 5.26 13.39
C VAL A 184 -1.84 4.69 12.00
N ARG A 185 -1.36 3.45 11.95
CA ARG A 185 -1.33 2.65 10.73
C ARG A 185 -2.67 1.95 10.57
N ILE A 186 -3.42 2.33 9.54
CA ILE A 186 -4.77 1.86 9.28
C ILE A 186 -4.75 0.83 8.15
N ASP A 187 -5.50 -0.26 8.32
CA ASP A 187 -5.82 -1.19 7.24
C ASP A 187 -6.86 -0.54 6.31
N ILE A 188 -6.41 -0.11 5.13
CA ILE A 188 -7.24 0.62 4.16
C ILE A 188 -8.15 -0.29 3.33
N THR A 189 -8.10 -1.61 3.53
CA THR A 189 -9.01 -2.58 2.92
C THR A 189 -10.30 -2.73 3.71
N LYS A 190 -10.34 -2.21 4.95
CA LYS A 190 -11.49 -2.27 5.86
C LYS A 190 -12.24 -0.95 5.92
N LEU A 191 -13.49 -1.02 6.41
CA LEU A 191 -14.26 0.18 6.71
C LEU A 191 -13.56 0.98 7.81
N LEU A 192 -13.52 2.32 7.64
CA LEU A 192 -12.92 3.21 8.61
C LEU A 192 -13.74 3.23 9.91
N CYS A 193 -13.06 3.11 11.04
CA CYS A 193 -13.62 3.30 12.35
C CYS A 193 -13.84 4.80 12.58
N ARG A 194 -15.07 5.20 12.99
CA ARG A 194 -15.46 6.60 13.17
C ARG A 194 -15.39 7.08 14.61
N GLY A 195 -15.11 6.18 15.53
CA GLY A 195 -15.09 6.48 16.96
C GLY A 195 -15.24 5.24 17.81
N ARG A 196 -15.29 5.43 19.12
CA ARG A 196 -15.41 4.35 20.12
C ARG A 196 -16.33 4.78 21.26
N LYS A 197 -17.17 3.86 21.75
CA LYS A 197 -17.88 4.04 23.02
C LYS A 197 -16.89 4.10 24.17
N ILE A 198 -17.08 5.05 25.07
CA ILE A 198 -16.28 5.24 26.29
C ILE A 198 -17.20 5.22 27.50
N GLY A 199 -16.75 4.57 28.56
CA GLY A 199 -17.39 4.68 29.89
C GLY A 199 -16.93 5.95 30.58
N LEU A 200 -17.90 6.72 31.07
CA LEU A 200 -17.67 7.92 31.88
C LEU A 200 -17.75 7.57 33.37
N ARG A 201 -17.39 8.56 34.24
CA ARG A 201 -17.63 8.42 35.68
C ARG A 201 -19.15 8.39 35.89
N ASP A 202 -19.57 7.70 36.92
CA ASP A 202 -21.00 7.53 37.29
C ASP A 202 -21.80 6.54 36.44
N GLY A 203 -21.13 5.71 35.61
CA GLY A 203 -21.77 4.68 34.81
C GLY A 203 -22.42 5.18 33.51
N GLU A 204 -22.23 6.45 33.17
CA GLU A 204 -22.69 7.01 31.90
C GLU A 204 -21.81 6.52 30.73
N GLU A 205 -22.41 6.38 29.55
CA GLU A 205 -21.71 6.09 28.30
C GLU A 205 -21.55 7.37 27.47
N GLY A 206 -20.38 7.53 26.88
CA GLY A 206 -20.07 8.58 25.91
C GLY A 206 -19.59 8.01 24.59
N TRP A 207 -19.30 8.88 23.67
CA TRP A 207 -18.73 8.56 22.37
C TRP A 207 -17.49 9.42 22.11
N ALA A 208 -16.33 8.81 21.86
CA ALA A 208 -15.16 9.50 21.37
C ALA A 208 -15.14 9.38 19.84
N SER A 209 -15.18 10.51 19.12
CA SER A 209 -15.20 10.56 17.66
C SER A 209 -13.79 10.68 17.07
N PHE A 210 -13.62 10.17 15.84
CA PHE A 210 -12.35 10.17 15.10
C PHE A 210 -12.49 10.94 13.81
#